data_e63387f1ad33c559c351107056f1e4f9
#
_entry.id   e63387f1ad33c559c351107056f1e4f9
#
_cell.length_a   1.000
_cell.length_b   1.000
_cell.length_c   1.000
_cell.angle_alpha   90.00
_cell.angle_beta   90.00
_cell.angle_gamma   90.00
#
_symmetry.space_group_name_H-M   'P 1'
#
loop_
_entity.id
_entity.type
_entity.pdbx_description
1 polymer ?
#
loop_
_entity_poly.entity_id
_entity_poly.type
_entity_poly.pdbx_seq_one_letter_code
_entity_poly.pdbx_strand_id
1 'polypeptide(L)'
;MILDSGTVDVDVRLAADVCVVGSGAGGAVAAAELAEAGHSVVLIEDGSYLRSADYVQREEVMYPRLYREGGTKATADYTVLVSQGRAVGGSTAASFCLCVRPPRPLLGYWARQLGLPGLEHEAMHPF
;
A
#
# COMPACT_ATOMS: atom_id res chain seq x y z
N MET A 1 -16.05 -0.35 -9.10
CA MET A 1 -15.74 -0.95 -10.42
C MET A 1 -14.23 -1.19 -10.45
N ILE A 2 -13.77 -2.34 -10.92
CA ILE A 2 -12.33 -2.65 -11.11
C ILE A 2 -12.10 -2.76 -12.62
N LEU A 3 -11.11 -2.04 -13.11
CA LEU A 3 -10.61 -2.11 -14.48
C LEU A 3 -9.18 -2.65 -14.43
N ASP A 4 -8.86 -3.63 -15.24
CA ASP A 4 -7.53 -4.20 -15.35
C ASP A 4 -7.13 -4.42 -16.82
N SER A 5 -5.86 -4.74 -17.05
CA SER A 5 -5.33 -4.95 -18.41
C SER A 5 -5.96 -6.11 -19.17
N GLY A 6 -6.70 -6.99 -18.50
CA GLY A 6 -7.48 -8.05 -19.14
C GLY A 6 -8.89 -7.62 -19.55
N THR A 7 -9.36 -6.49 -19.03
CA THR A 7 -10.71 -5.96 -19.26
C THR A 7 -10.73 -4.64 -20.05
N VAL A 8 -9.56 -4.00 -20.20
CA VAL A 8 -9.39 -2.72 -20.89
C VAL A 8 -8.44 -2.90 -22.06
N ASP A 9 -8.95 -2.77 -23.27
CA ASP A 9 -8.22 -2.91 -24.54
C ASP A 9 -8.10 -1.58 -25.32
N VAL A 10 -8.64 -0.50 -24.75
CA VAL A 10 -8.61 0.85 -25.33
C VAL A 10 -8.27 1.88 -24.26
N ASP A 11 -7.87 3.07 -24.71
CA ASP A 11 -7.65 4.20 -23.78
C ASP A 11 -8.94 4.57 -23.07
N VAL A 12 -8.89 4.59 -21.73
CA VAL A 12 -10.02 4.98 -20.88
C VAL A 12 -9.74 6.34 -20.26
N ARG A 13 -10.71 7.25 -20.36
CA ARG A 13 -10.70 8.53 -19.65
C ARG A 13 -11.71 8.48 -18.52
N LEU A 14 -11.25 8.70 -17.31
CA LEU A 14 -12.08 8.78 -16.11
C LEU A 14 -11.98 10.19 -15.54
N ALA A 15 -13.09 10.66 -15.00
CA ALA A 15 -13.14 11.91 -14.23
C ALA A 15 -13.57 11.57 -12.79
N ALA A 16 -12.87 12.13 -11.83
CA ALA A 16 -13.13 11.97 -10.42
C ALA A 16 -12.69 13.23 -9.66
N ASP A 17 -13.21 13.43 -8.46
CA ASP A 17 -12.79 14.53 -7.59
C ASP A 17 -11.35 14.33 -7.11
N VAL A 18 -10.97 13.07 -6.86
CA VAL A 18 -9.65 12.69 -6.36
C VAL A 18 -9.09 11.48 -7.13
N CYS A 19 -7.81 11.56 -7.49
CA CYS A 19 -7.04 10.44 -8.01
C CYS A 19 -5.98 10.05 -6.98
N VAL A 20 -6.06 8.81 -6.48
CA VAL A 20 -5.08 8.23 -5.57
C VAL A 20 -4.16 7.29 -6.37
N VAL A 21 -2.85 7.48 -6.25
CA VAL A 21 -1.86 6.66 -6.94
C VAL A 21 -1.20 5.70 -5.95
N GLY A 22 -1.44 4.42 -6.14
CA GLY A 22 -0.98 3.33 -5.29
C GLY A 22 -2.02 2.90 -4.24
N SER A 23 -2.25 1.59 -4.16
CA SER A 23 -3.19 0.96 -3.22
C SER A 23 -2.51 0.39 -1.97
N GLY A 24 -1.30 0.82 -1.66
CA GLY A 24 -0.60 0.44 -0.43
C GLY A 24 -1.28 0.98 0.83
N ALA A 25 -0.68 0.77 2.00
CA ALA A 25 -1.24 1.10 3.31
C ALA A 25 -1.79 2.53 3.41
N GLY A 26 -1.07 3.52 2.89
CA GLY A 26 -1.52 4.92 2.91
C GLY A 26 -2.60 5.23 1.87
N GLY A 27 -2.39 4.80 0.62
CA GLY A 27 -3.30 5.12 -0.48
C GLY A 27 -4.66 4.44 -0.35
N ALA A 28 -4.68 3.19 0.10
CA ALA A 28 -5.95 2.48 0.31
C ALA A 28 -6.82 3.15 1.39
N VAL A 29 -6.21 3.54 2.52
CA VAL A 29 -6.91 4.23 3.60
C VAL A 29 -7.39 5.60 3.12
N ALA A 30 -6.51 6.40 2.50
CA ALA A 30 -6.91 7.71 1.98
C ALA A 30 -8.05 7.62 0.97
N ALA A 31 -8.02 6.62 0.06
CA ALA A 31 -9.09 6.42 -0.90
C ALA A 31 -10.41 6.04 -0.24
N ALA A 32 -10.36 5.19 0.79
CA ALA A 32 -11.55 4.78 1.54
C ALA A 32 -12.17 5.97 2.28
N GLU A 33 -11.39 6.70 3.07
CA GLU A 33 -11.84 7.87 3.82
C GLU A 33 -12.44 8.95 2.90
N LEU A 34 -11.81 9.23 1.78
CA LEU A 34 -12.33 10.19 0.81
C LEU A 34 -13.64 9.73 0.16
N ALA A 35 -13.74 8.44 -0.17
CA ALA A 35 -14.97 7.88 -0.73
C ALA A 35 -16.11 7.88 0.29
N GLU A 36 -15.83 7.56 1.57
CA GLU A 36 -16.80 7.64 2.67
C GLU A 36 -17.25 9.07 2.96
N ALA A 37 -16.37 10.04 2.75
CA ALA A 37 -16.70 11.46 2.82
C ALA A 37 -17.54 11.96 1.62
N GLY A 38 -17.85 11.09 0.65
CA GLY A 38 -18.72 11.37 -0.48
C GLY A 38 -18.03 11.86 -1.75
N HIS A 39 -16.70 11.85 -1.79
CA HIS A 39 -15.95 12.17 -3.01
C HIS A 39 -15.96 11.01 -4.01
N SER A 40 -15.98 11.33 -5.30
CA SER A 40 -15.68 10.37 -6.33
C SER A 40 -14.17 10.13 -6.39
N VAL A 41 -13.73 8.87 -6.22
CA VAL A 41 -12.31 8.54 -6.12
C VAL A 41 -11.92 7.54 -7.20
N VAL A 42 -10.85 7.83 -7.93
CA VAL A 42 -10.13 6.86 -8.78
C VAL A 42 -8.85 6.47 -8.07
N LEU A 43 -8.65 5.17 -7.86
CA LEU A 43 -7.41 4.62 -7.35
C LEU A 43 -6.69 3.87 -8.47
N ILE A 44 -5.43 4.24 -8.72
CA ILE A 44 -4.57 3.63 -9.74
C ILE A 44 -3.50 2.78 -9.04
N GLU A 45 -3.37 1.53 -9.47
CA GLU A 45 -2.35 0.59 -8.98
C GLU A 45 -1.63 -0.05 -10.18
N ASP A 46 -0.30 -0.18 -10.11
CA ASP A 46 0.49 -0.80 -11.18
C ASP A 46 0.71 -2.30 -10.99
N GLY A 47 0.36 -2.82 -9.82
CA GLY A 47 0.44 -4.23 -9.48
C GLY A 47 -0.86 -4.99 -9.75
N SER A 48 -0.76 -6.31 -9.78
CA SER A 48 -1.90 -7.19 -10.08
C SER A 48 -2.91 -7.25 -8.92
N TYR A 49 -4.18 -7.39 -9.26
CA TYR A 49 -5.21 -7.77 -8.29
C TYR A 49 -5.18 -9.30 -8.12
N LEU A 50 -4.66 -9.75 -6.98
CA LEU A 50 -4.57 -11.16 -6.64
C LEU A 50 -5.67 -11.55 -5.66
N ARG A 51 -6.45 -12.57 -6.01
CA ARG A 51 -7.45 -13.18 -5.13
C ARG A 51 -6.80 -14.29 -4.29
N SER A 52 -7.43 -14.72 -3.22
CA SER A 52 -6.90 -15.79 -2.37
C SER A 52 -6.54 -17.06 -3.13
N ALA A 53 -7.30 -17.39 -4.19
CA ALA A 53 -7.01 -18.54 -5.06
C ALA A 53 -5.77 -18.38 -5.95
N ASP A 54 -5.29 -17.15 -6.14
CA ASP A 54 -4.11 -16.87 -6.97
C ASP A 54 -2.80 -17.07 -6.20
N TYR A 55 -2.90 -17.18 -4.86
CA TYR A 55 -1.74 -17.43 -4.00
C TYR A 55 -1.40 -18.91 -3.97
N VAL A 56 -0.19 -19.25 -4.33
CA VAL A 56 0.34 -20.61 -4.31
C VAL A 56 1.55 -20.66 -3.38
N GLN A 57 1.79 -21.82 -2.74
CA GLN A 57 2.91 -22.05 -1.82
C GLN A 57 4.23 -22.32 -2.58
N ARG A 58 4.53 -21.45 -3.57
CA ARG A 58 5.70 -21.57 -4.44
C ARG A 58 6.33 -20.19 -4.64
N GLU A 59 7.45 -19.96 -4.00
CA GLU A 59 8.15 -18.68 -4.01
C GLU A 59 8.54 -18.23 -5.41
N GLU A 60 9.05 -19.15 -6.24
CA GLU A 60 9.45 -18.87 -7.62
C GLU A 60 8.31 -18.37 -8.51
N VAL A 61 7.06 -18.65 -8.11
CA VAL A 61 5.85 -18.15 -8.79
C VAL A 61 5.38 -16.83 -8.17
N MET A 62 5.42 -16.74 -6.84
CA MET A 62 4.80 -15.62 -6.13
C MET A 62 5.71 -14.38 -6.04
N TYR A 63 7.02 -14.55 -5.91
CA TYR A 63 7.94 -13.41 -5.82
C TYR A 63 7.82 -12.46 -7.03
N PRO A 64 7.89 -12.92 -8.29
CA PRO A 64 7.71 -12.05 -9.45
C PRO A 64 6.34 -11.38 -9.53
N ARG A 65 5.31 -11.99 -8.95
CA ARG A 65 3.93 -11.47 -8.97
C ARG A 65 3.66 -10.46 -7.86
N LEU A 66 4.30 -10.62 -6.69
CA LEU A 66 4.05 -9.83 -5.49
C LEU A 66 5.03 -8.68 -5.30
N TYR A 67 6.25 -8.83 -5.78
CA TYR A 67 7.31 -7.87 -5.51
C TYR A 67 7.77 -7.16 -6.79
N ARG A 68 8.09 -5.87 -6.64
CA ARG A 68 8.76 -5.10 -7.69
C ARG A 68 10.12 -5.74 -8.00
N GLU A 69 10.42 -5.89 -9.30
CA GLU A 69 11.66 -6.53 -9.78
C GLU A 69 11.88 -7.93 -9.20
N GLY A 70 10.78 -8.68 -8.94
CA GLY A 70 10.86 -10.01 -8.35
C GLY A 70 11.50 -10.06 -6.96
N GLY A 71 11.49 -8.94 -6.22
CA GLY A 71 12.09 -8.84 -4.89
C GLY A 71 13.60 -8.59 -4.88
N THR A 72 14.20 -8.27 -6.04
CA THR A 72 15.65 -8.06 -6.15
C THR A 72 16.06 -6.59 -6.02
N LYS A 73 15.11 -5.68 -5.76
CA LYS A 73 15.41 -4.26 -5.57
C LYS A 73 16.35 -4.05 -4.39
N ALA A 74 17.39 -3.25 -4.59
CA ALA A 74 18.38 -2.97 -3.56
C ALA A 74 18.81 -1.49 -3.61
N THR A 75 19.53 -1.04 -2.58
CA THR A 75 20.26 0.22 -2.62
C THR A 75 21.37 0.16 -3.67
N ALA A 76 21.84 1.33 -4.14
CA ALA A 76 22.85 1.41 -5.20
C ALA A 76 24.17 0.68 -4.85
N ASP A 77 24.49 0.58 -3.57
CA ASP A 77 25.65 -0.14 -3.03
C ASP A 77 25.37 -1.60 -2.66
N TYR A 78 24.14 -2.08 -2.93
CA TYR A 78 23.67 -3.43 -2.62
C TYR A 78 23.73 -3.82 -1.12
N THR A 79 23.87 -2.86 -0.21
CA THR A 79 23.93 -3.16 1.24
C THR A 79 22.57 -3.46 1.84
N VAL A 80 21.48 -2.96 1.26
CA VAL A 80 20.12 -3.18 1.75
C VAL A 80 19.22 -3.68 0.61
N LEU A 81 18.59 -4.83 0.81
CA LEU A 81 17.50 -5.30 -0.04
C LEU A 81 16.19 -4.64 0.37
N VAL A 82 15.44 -4.15 -0.62
CA VAL A 82 14.15 -3.48 -0.42
C VAL A 82 13.04 -4.34 -0.97
N SER A 83 12.37 -5.09 -0.11
CA SER A 83 11.20 -5.90 -0.46
C SER A 83 9.98 -5.00 -0.65
N GLN A 84 9.83 -4.43 -1.85
CA GLN A 84 8.71 -3.56 -2.19
C GLN A 84 7.61 -4.36 -2.89
N GLY A 85 6.42 -4.42 -2.27
CA GLY A 85 5.26 -5.05 -2.90
C GLY A 85 4.79 -4.30 -4.14
N ARG A 86 4.32 -5.06 -5.14
CA ARG A 86 3.70 -4.58 -6.37
C ARG A 86 2.46 -5.42 -6.67
N ALA A 87 1.42 -5.16 -5.91
CA ALA A 87 0.10 -5.78 -6.05
C ALA A 87 -0.93 -4.83 -5.44
N VAL A 88 -2.20 -5.04 -5.69
CA VAL A 88 -3.26 -4.36 -4.94
C VAL A 88 -3.08 -4.62 -3.44
N GLY A 89 -2.99 -3.56 -2.65
CA GLY A 89 -2.58 -3.58 -1.24
C GLY A 89 -1.09 -3.28 -1.02
N GLY A 90 -0.29 -3.15 -2.08
CA GLY A 90 1.13 -2.79 -2.00
C GLY A 90 1.95 -3.75 -1.16
N SER A 91 2.93 -3.22 -0.42
CA SER A 91 3.78 -4.02 0.47
C SER A 91 3.01 -4.67 1.62
N THR A 92 1.84 -4.15 2.00
CA THR A 92 0.99 -4.74 3.04
C THR A 92 0.46 -6.11 2.61
N ALA A 93 0.12 -6.28 1.32
CA ALA A 93 -0.35 -7.56 0.78
C ALA A 93 0.75 -8.63 0.73
N ALA A 94 2.02 -8.21 0.63
CA ALA A 94 3.19 -9.09 0.57
C ALA A 94 3.90 -9.24 1.94
N SER A 95 3.35 -8.66 3.01
CA SER A 95 3.93 -8.63 4.35
C SER A 95 3.63 -9.90 5.13
N PHE A 96 4.31 -10.05 6.27
CA PHE A 96 4.13 -11.15 7.23
C PHE A 96 2.87 -11.02 8.11
N CYS A 97 1.94 -10.13 7.79
CA CYS A 97 0.73 -9.87 8.57
C CYS A 97 1.01 -9.45 10.03
N LEU A 98 2.14 -8.80 10.29
CA LEU A 98 2.47 -8.27 11.60
C LEU A 98 1.77 -6.91 11.80
N CYS A 99 0.69 -6.92 12.55
CA CYS A 99 -0.07 -5.73 12.94
C CYS A 99 0.27 -5.38 14.39
N VAL A 100 1.17 -4.43 14.60
CA VAL A 100 1.61 -4.02 15.94
C VAL A 100 1.32 -2.54 16.13
N ARG A 101 0.69 -2.20 17.26
CA ARG A 101 0.52 -0.79 17.64
C ARG A 101 1.87 -0.19 18.02
N PRO A 102 2.20 1.02 17.57
CA PRO A 102 3.43 1.69 17.98
C PRO A 102 3.49 1.85 19.51
N PRO A 103 4.63 1.54 20.15
CA PRO A 103 4.79 1.74 21.59
C PRO A 103 4.61 3.21 22.00
N ARG A 104 3.94 3.46 23.14
CA ARG A 104 3.73 4.82 23.66
C ARG A 104 5.02 5.68 23.72
N PRO A 105 6.17 5.18 24.20
CA PRO A 105 7.40 5.96 24.22
C PRO A 105 7.83 6.42 22.82
N LEU A 106 7.64 5.58 21.79
CA LEU A 106 7.98 5.91 20.40
C LEU A 106 7.09 7.01 19.85
N LEU A 107 5.78 6.93 20.06
CA LEU A 107 4.85 7.98 19.68
C LEU A 107 5.19 9.31 20.37
N GLY A 108 5.49 9.27 21.67
CA GLY A 108 5.94 10.45 22.41
C GLY A 108 7.27 11.03 21.90
N TYR A 109 8.19 10.19 21.45
CA TYR A 109 9.42 10.63 20.80
C TYR A 109 9.12 11.35 19.47
N TRP A 110 8.31 10.77 18.61
CA TRP A 110 7.94 11.37 17.33
C TRP A 110 7.24 12.72 17.51
N ALA A 111 6.26 12.78 18.39
CA ALA A 111 5.52 14.01 18.63
C ALA A 111 6.42 15.13 19.17
N ARG A 112 7.22 14.85 20.21
CA ARG A 112 7.98 15.88 20.93
C ARG A 112 9.37 16.14 20.34
N GLN A 113 10.11 15.08 19.98
CA GLN A 113 11.50 15.23 19.54
C GLN A 113 11.62 15.48 18.05
N LEU A 114 10.73 14.90 17.24
CA LEU A 114 10.70 15.14 15.81
C LEU A 114 9.71 16.23 15.39
N GLY A 115 8.98 16.83 16.34
CA GLY A 115 8.05 17.93 16.08
C GLY A 115 6.87 17.51 15.19
N LEU A 116 6.34 16.30 15.37
CA LEU A 116 5.22 15.75 14.61
C LEU A 116 3.94 15.74 15.48
N PRO A 117 3.26 16.87 15.63
CA PRO A 117 2.04 16.96 16.45
C PRO A 117 0.94 16.08 15.85
N GLY A 118 0.10 15.51 16.72
CA GLY A 118 -0.97 14.59 16.33
C GLY A 118 -0.53 13.12 16.33
N LEU A 119 0.75 12.83 16.58
CA LEU A 119 1.25 11.45 16.77
C LEU A 119 1.35 11.03 18.25
N GLU A 120 0.80 11.82 19.17
CA GLU A 120 0.70 11.44 20.56
C GLU A 120 -0.18 10.19 20.70
N HIS A 121 0.10 9.38 21.74
CA HIS A 121 -0.63 8.12 21.93
C HIS A 121 -2.15 8.32 21.99
N GLU A 122 -2.59 9.35 22.67
CA GLU A 122 -4.01 9.69 22.85
C GLU A 122 -4.67 10.10 21.52
N ALA A 123 -3.94 10.78 20.64
CA ALA A 123 -4.41 11.18 19.31
C ALA A 123 -4.47 9.99 18.35
N MET A 124 -3.51 9.05 18.47
CA MET A 124 -3.41 7.86 17.62
C MET A 124 -4.27 6.68 18.09
N HIS A 125 -4.79 6.73 19.33
CA HIS A 125 -5.52 5.60 19.93
C HIS A 125 -6.82 5.21 19.19
N PRO A 126 -7.58 6.16 18.58
CA PRO A 126 -8.80 5.81 17.82
C PRO A 126 -8.55 4.99 16.56
N PHE A 127 -7.33 5.01 16.04
CA PHE A 127 -6.90 4.31 14.82
C PHE A 127 -6.07 3.07 15.18
#